data_336eb540b8fff70baa8df7cd9246d34d
#
_entry.id   336eb540b8fff70baa8df7cd9246d34d
#
_cell.length_a   1.000
_cell.length_b   1.000
_cell.length_c   1.000
_cell.angle_alpha   90.00
_cell.angle_beta   90.00
_cell.angle_gamma   90.00
#
_symmetry.space_group_name_H-M   'P 1'
#
loop_
_entity.id
_entity.type
_entity.pdbx_description
1 polymer ?
#
loop_
_entity_poly.entity_id
_entity_poly.type
_entity_poly.pdbx_seq_one_letter_code
_entity_poly.pdbx_strand_id
1 'polypeptide(L)'
;MRLGVFGGTFDPIHLGHLRAAENALESLDLDRVAFVPAAIPPHRAEPASAALDRYAMTALATAGHPRFAVSDVELQREGPSYTVDTVAGLRRESPDALVFVIVGSDTFPEMATWKEHERLRTLCTVAVVSRPGERPGAGTASGAATPGVAHVEGPGLAISASAIRERVRQRRSVRYLVPDAVAEYIAKRALYQ
;
A
#
# COMPACT_ATOMS: atom_id res chain seq x y z
N MET A 1 12.30 1.27 -16.69
CA MET A 1 11.00 0.86 -16.11
C MET A 1 10.72 1.71 -14.87
N ARG A 2 9.50 2.28 -14.75
CA ARG A 2 9.03 3.05 -13.59
C ARG A 2 8.09 2.15 -12.76
N LEU A 3 8.58 1.70 -11.60
CA LEU A 3 7.91 0.70 -10.76
C LEU A 3 7.36 1.36 -9.50
N GLY A 4 6.03 1.34 -9.33
CA GLY A 4 5.39 1.63 -8.05
C GLY A 4 5.48 0.44 -7.10
N VAL A 5 5.84 0.69 -5.85
CA VAL A 5 5.83 -0.30 -4.76
C VAL A 5 4.87 0.17 -3.70
N PHE A 6 3.77 -0.52 -3.55
CA PHE A 6 2.75 -0.20 -2.56
C PHE A 6 2.75 -1.27 -1.45
N GLY A 7 3.56 -1.01 -0.42
CA GLY A 7 3.63 -1.84 0.78
C GLY A 7 2.46 -1.55 1.71
N GLY A 8 1.96 -2.57 2.38
CA GLY A 8 0.88 -2.40 3.34
C GLY A 8 0.50 -3.67 4.07
N THR A 9 -0.21 -3.53 5.19
CA THR A 9 -0.77 -4.69 5.88
C THR A 9 -1.90 -5.33 5.08
N PHE A 10 -2.73 -4.52 4.40
CA PHE A 10 -3.88 -4.95 3.57
C PHE A 10 -4.82 -5.92 4.30
N ASP A 11 -5.33 -5.50 5.45
CA ASP A 11 -6.12 -6.33 6.35
C ASP A 11 -7.56 -5.80 6.61
N PRO A 12 -8.45 -5.83 5.56
CA PRO A 12 -8.20 -6.23 4.19
C PRO A 12 -7.73 -5.08 3.26
N ILE A 13 -7.30 -5.45 2.06
CA ILE A 13 -7.22 -4.51 0.94
C ILE A 13 -8.62 -3.98 0.61
N HIS A 14 -8.70 -2.71 0.16
CA HIS A 14 -9.98 -2.07 -0.12
C HIS A 14 -9.89 -1.09 -1.29
N LEU A 15 -11.03 -0.59 -1.78
CA LEU A 15 -11.11 0.32 -2.92
C LEU A 15 -10.30 1.60 -2.72
N GLY A 16 -10.12 2.07 -1.47
CA GLY A 16 -9.24 3.21 -1.17
C GLY A 16 -7.77 2.95 -1.52
N HIS A 17 -7.28 1.73 -1.28
CA HIS A 17 -5.91 1.35 -1.69
C HIS A 17 -5.78 1.29 -3.21
N LEU A 18 -6.75 0.68 -3.89
CA LEU A 18 -6.73 0.55 -5.35
C LEU A 18 -6.76 1.93 -6.02
N ARG A 19 -7.62 2.84 -5.53
CA ARG A 19 -7.70 4.21 -6.09
C ARG A 19 -6.40 4.99 -5.84
N ALA A 20 -5.79 4.84 -4.66
CA ALA A 20 -4.49 5.46 -4.38
C ALA A 20 -3.38 4.96 -5.32
N ALA A 21 -3.35 3.64 -5.57
CA ALA A 21 -2.41 3.05 -6.52
C ALA A 21 -2.63 3.56 -7.95
N GLU A 22 -3.88 3.69 -8.38
CA GLU A 22 -4.26 4.22 -9.69
C GLU A 22 -3.86 5.68 -9.85
N ASN A 23 -4.11 6.52 -8.82
CA ASN A 23 -3.67 7.92 -8.84
C ASN A 23 -2.15 8.02 -9.01
N ALA A 24 -1.39 7.20 -8.28
CA ALA A 24 0.08 7.18 -8.40
C ALA A 24 0.53 6.69 -9.78
N LEU A 25 -0.12 5.66 -10.32
CA LEU A 25 0.18 5.08 -11.62
C LEU A 25 -0.02 6.10 -12.74
N GLU A 26 -1.14 6.84 -12.72
CA GLU A 26 -1.46 7.88 -13.70
C GLU A 26 -0.55 9.10 -13.55
N SER A 27 -0.44 9.66 -12.32
CA SER A 27 0.27 10.92 -12.08
C SER A 27 1.78 10.83 -12.28
N LEU A 28 2.36 9.65 -12.03
CA LEU A 28 3.80 9.43 -12.12
C LEU A 28 4.21 8.62 -13.36
N ASP A 29 3.28 8.37 -14.28
CA ASP A 29 3.50 7.57 -15.49
C ASP A 29 4.24 6.25 -15.16
N LEU A 30 3.70 5.49 -14.19
CA LEU A 30 4.30 4.22 -13.79
C LEU A 30 3.98 3.13 -14.80
N ASP A 31 4.95 2.30 -15.13
CA ASP A 31 4.73 1.12 -15.99
C ASP A 31 3.82 0.09 -15.28
N ARG A 32 4.01 -0.08 -13.97
CA ARG A 32 3.20 -0.98 -13.13
C ARG A 32 3.28 -0.61 -11.64
N VAL A 33 2.35 -1.12 -10.85
CA VAL A 33 2.36 -1.07 -9.39
C VAL A 33 2.40 -2.48 -8.82
N ALA A 34 3.41 -2.76 -7.99
CA ALA A 34 3.51 -3.98 -7.20
C ALA A 34 2.93 -3.73 -5.81
N PHE A 35 1.86 -4.41 -5.46
CA PHE A 35 1.33 -4.47 -4.11
C PHE A 35 2.14 -5.49 -3.31
N VAL A 36 2.63 -5.09 -2.14
CA VAL A 36 3.51 -5.93 -1.30
C VAL A 36 2.86 -6.08 0.08
N PRO A 37 2.07 -7.15 0.31
CA PRO A 37 1.50 -7.43 1.62
C PRO A 37 2.59 -7.75 2.63
N ALA A 38 2.62 -7.01 3.75
CA ALA A 38 3.59 -7.24 4.82
C ALA A 38 3.37 -8.61 5.47
N ALA A 39 4.42 -9.43 5.60
CA ALA A 39 4.34 -10.67 6.37
C ALA A 39 4.17 -10.34 7.86
N ILE A 40 5.13 -9.63 8.44
CA ILE A 40 5.13 -9.16 9.84
C ILE A 40 5.31 -7.64 9.84
N PRO A 41 4.23 -6.85 9.95
CA PRO A 41 4.31 -5.39 9.98
C PRO A 41 5.10 -4.90 11.21
N PRO A 42 6.21 -4.14 11.06
CA PRO A 42 7.08 -3.79 12.20
C PRO A 42 6.50 -2.71 13.11
N HIS A 43 5.60 -1.87 12.61
CA HIS A 43 5.09 -0.67 13.32
C HIS A 43 3.59 -0.76 13.66
N ARG A 44 2.97 -1.93 13.49
CA ARG A 44 1.53 -2.11 13.74
C ARG A 44 1.28 -3.27 14.68
N ALA A 45 0.14 -3.23 15.38
CA ALA A 45 -0.36 -4.37 16.11
C ALA A 45 -0.49 -5.60 15.19
N GLU A 46 -0.50 -6.78 15.77
CA GLU A 46 -0.70 -8.03 15.04
C GLU A 46 -1.93 -7.94 14.12
N PRO A 47 -1.79 -8.29 12.84
CA PRO A 47 -2.91 -8.28 11.90
C PRO A 47 -4.04 -9.20 12.36
N ALA A 48 -5.28 -8.83 12.05
CA ALA A 48 -6.44 -9.63 12.38
C ALA A 48 -6.60 -10.88 11.49
N SER A 49 -5.88 -10.92 10.34
CA SER A 49 -5.86 -12.09 9.46
C SER A 49 -4.44 -12.52 9.11
N ALA A 50 -4.28 -13.81 8.80
CA ALA A 50 -2.98 -14.39 8.43
C ALA A 50 -2.39 -13.72 7.18
N ALA A 51 -1.06 -13.71 7.08
CA ALA A 51 -0.34 -13.10 5.96
C ALA A 51 -0.78 -13.69 4.60
N LEU A 52 -1.02 -15.00 4.52
CA LEU A 52 -1.50 -15.66 3.31
C LEU A 52 -2.93 -15.24 2.92
N ASP A 53 -3.83 -15.01 3.90
CA ASP A 53 -5.17 -14.51 3.60
C ASP A 53 -5.10 -13.07 3.06
N ARG A 54 -4.23 -12.22 3.62
CA ARG A 54 -4.00 -10.84 3.16
C ARG A 54 -3.40 -10.79 1.75
N TYR A 55 -2.46 -11.69 1.47
CA TYR A 55 -1.92 -11.88 0.12
C TYR A 55 -3.01 -12.32 -0.87
N ALA A 56 -3.80 -13.34 -0.52
CA ALA A 56 -4.88 -13.85 -1.37
C ALA A 56 -5.92 -12.75 -1.68
N MET A 57 -6.34 -11.98 -0.66
CA MET A 57 -7.25 -10.84 -0.87
C MET A 57 -6.64 -9.78 -1.78
N THR A 58 -5.33 -9.50 -1.65
CA THR A 58 -4.63 -8.53 -2.49
C THR A 58 -4.53 -9.02 -3.94
N ALA A 59 -4.24 -10.31 -4.16
CA ALA A 59 -4.22 -10.92 -5.48
C ALA A 59 -5.59 -10.86 -6.16
N LEU A 60 -6.66 -11.20 -5.43
CA LEU A 60 -8.03 -11.08 -5.93
C LEU A 60 -8.40 -9.65 -6.30
N ALA A 61 -7.98 -8.67 -5.48
CA ALA A 61 -8.28 -7.26 -5.71
C ALA A 61 -7.58 -6.67 -6.94
N THR A 62 -6.40 -7.18 -7.28
CA THR A 62 -5.55 -6.65 -8.34
C THR A 62 -5.69 -7.41 -9.67
N ALA A 63 -6.29 -8.59 -9.67
CA ALA A 63 -6.34 -9.51 -10.80
C ALA A 63 -6.97 -8.92 -12.09
N GLY A 64 -7.89 -7.99 -11.95
CA GLY A 64 -8.57 -7.35 -13.10
C GLY A 64 -7.81 -6.17 -13.71
N HIS A 65 -6.68 -5.75 -13.13
CA HIS A 65 -5.95 -4.57 -13.61
C HIS A 65 -4.63 -4.96 -14.28
N PRO A 66 -4.41 -4.63 -15.58
CA PRO A 66 -3.26 -5.11 -16.35
C PRO A 66 -1.89 -4.62 -15.86
N ARG A 67 -1.85 -3.49 -15.15
CA ARG A 67 -0.61 -2.90 -14.60
C ARG A 67 -0.47 -3.06 -13.08
N PHE A 68 -1.39 -3.78 -12.41
CA PHE A 68 -1.24 -4.13 -11.00
C PHE A 68 -0.74 -5.56 -10.86
N ALA A 69 0.18 -5.77 -9.94
CA ALA A 69 0.69 -7.09 -9.59
C ALA A 69 0.76 -7.20 -8.06
N VAL A 70 0.66 -8.40 -7.54
CA VAL A 70 0.94 -8.68 -6.14
C VAL A 70 2.28 -9.39 -6.03
N SER A 71 3.08 -9.04 -5.03
CA SER A 71 4.38 -9.67 -4.75
C SER A 71 4.35 -10.28 -3.35
N ASP A 72 4.87 -11.49 -3.25
CA ASP A 72 5.01 -12.25 -2.02
C ASP A 72 6.42 -12.13 -1.40
N VAL A 73 7.24 -11.21 -1.90
CA VAL A 73 8.66 -11.06 -1.51
C VAL A 73 8.85 -10.90 0.00
N GLU A 74 7.90 -10.29 0.72
CA GLU A 74 7.96 -10.16 2.17
C GLU A 74 7.46 -11.42 2.89
N LEU A 75 6.58 -12.21 2.26
CA LEU A 75 6.13 -13.49 2.81
C LEU A 75 7.21 -14.57 2.70
N GLN A 76 8.11 -14.45 1.73
CA GLN A 76 9.24 -15.39 1.55
C GLN A 76 10.44 -15.07 2.44
N ARG A 77 10.45 -13.87 3.06
CA ARG A 77 11.55 -13.43 3.91
C ARG A 77 11.22 -13.63 5.38
N GLU A 78 12.16 -14.15 6.14
CA GLU A 78 12.05 -14.23 7.60
C GLU A 78 12.16 -12.85 8.27
N GLY A 79 11.45 -12.71 9.40
CA GLY A 79 11.50 -11.50 10.22
C GLY A 79 10.57 -10.38 9.77
N PRO A 80 10.70 -9.17 10.37
CA PRO A 80 9.84 -8.04 10.09
C PRO A 80 9.95 -7.51 8.67
N SER A 81 8.84 -7.04 8.13
CA SER A 81 8.68 -6.50 6.78
C SER A 81 9.15 -5.05 6.70
N TYR A 82 10.43 -4.82 6.48
CA TYR A 82 10.97 -3.48 6.33
C TYR A 82 11.02 -3.05 4.86
N THR A 83 10.44 -1.89 4.55
CA THR A 83 10.38 -1.32 3.20
C THR A 83 11.77 -1.15 2.56
N VAL A 84 12.78 -0.75 3.33
CA VAL A 84 14.15 -0.59 2.82
C VAL A 84 14.71 -1.91 2.27
N ASP A 85 14.45 -3.03 2.94
CA ASP A 85 14.93 -4.34 2.52
C ASP A 85 14.20 -4.81 1.24
N THR A 86 12.90 -4.52 1.15
CA THR A 86 12.07 -4.81 -0.02
C THR A 86 12.53 -4.03 -1.24
N VAL A 87 12.72 -2.70 -1.10
CA VAL A 87 13.20 -1.84 -2.19
C VAL A 87 14.62 -2.22 -2.61
N ALA A 88 15.52 -2.50 -1.65
CA ALA A 88 16.89 -2.95 -1.96
C ALA A 88 16.90 -4.28 -2.72
N GLY A 89 15.99 -5.21 -2.41
CA GLY A 89 15.80 -6.46 -3.15
C GLY A 89 15.39 -6.19 -4.60
N LEU A 90 14.33 -5.41 -4.80
CA LEU A 90 13.82 -5.06 -6.13
C LEU A 90 14.86 -4.33 -6.99
N ARG A 91 15.65 -3.45 -6.39
CA ARG A 91 16.76 -2.76 -7.07
C ARG A 91 17.87 -3.71 -7.51
N ARG A 92 18.15 -4.79 -6.78
CA ARG A 92 19.11 -5.82 -7.18
C ARG A 92 18.60 -6.65 -8.37
N GLU A 93 17.32 -6.96 -8.40
CA GLU A 93 16.68 -7.70 -9.48
C GLU A 93 16.49 -6.85 -10.74
N SER A 94 16.31 -5.55 -10.58
CA SER A 94 16.07 -4.59 -11.67
C SER A 94 16.86 -3.30 -11.42
N PRO A 95 18.19 -3.27 -11.66
CA PRO A 95 19.06 -2.12 -11.33
C PRO A 95 18.66 -0.82 -12.03
N ASP A 96 18.13 -0.91 -13.25
CA ASP A 96 17.72 0.24 -14.06
C ASP A 96 16.28 0.71 -13.77
N ALA A 97 15.57 0.08 -12.85
CA ALA A 97 14.23 0.48 -12.50
C ALA A 97 14.24 1.75 -11.64
N LEU A 98 13.41 2.73 -12.00
CA LEU A 98 13.07 3.85 -11.14
C LEU A 98 11.96 3.40 -10.19
N VAL A 99 12.29 3.28 -8.91
CA VAL A 99 11.35 2.78 -7.89
C VAL A 99 10.65 3.94 -7.20
N PHE A 100 9.32 3.84 -7.07
CA PHE A 100 8.46 4.78 -6.37
C PHE A 100 7.74 4.06 -5.23
N VAL A 101 8.05 4.40 -3.97
CA VAL A 101 7.35 3.85 -2.81
C VAL A 101 6.08 4.66 -2.57
N ILE A 102 4.92 4.03 -2.73
CA ILE A 102 3.61 4.68 -2.58
C ILE A 102 3.20 4.62 -1.12
N VAL A 103 2.91 5.79 -0.54
CA VAL A 103 2.44 5.93 0.85
C VAL A 103 1.26 6.90 0.91
N GLY A 104 0.36 6.70 1.87
CA GLY A 104 -0.67 7.69 2.18
C GLY A 104 -0.07 8.90 2.91
N SER A 105 -0.69 10.06 2.76
CA SER A 105 -0.32 11.29 3.45
C SER A 105 -0.31 11.17 4.97
N ASP A 106 -1.16 10.30 5.54
CA ASP A 106 -1.20 9.96 6.96
C ASP A 106 0.00 9.12 7.43
N THR A 107 0.58 8.31 6.54
CA THR A 107 1.74 7.45 6.85
C THR A 107 3.07 8.17 6.60
N PHE A 108 3.09 9.14 5.70
CA PHE A 108 4.32 9.84 5.31
C PHE A 108 5.08 10.46 6.50
N PRO A 109 4.45 11.13 7.49
CA PRO A 109 5.16 11.65 8.66
C PRO A 109 5.85 10.57 9.50
N GLU A 110 5.30 9.34 9.52
CA GLU A 110 5.84 8.22 10.28
C GLU A 110 7.12 7.64 9.64
N MET A 111 7.38 7.92 8.35
CA MET A 111 8.54 7.38 7.63
C MET A 111 9.89 7.75 8.25
N ALA A 112 9.97 8.87 8.99
CA ALA A 112 11.18 9.25 9.72
C ALA A 112 11.57 8.21 10.80
N THR A 113 10.61 7.39 11.26
CA THR A 113 10.83 6.32 12.24
C THR A 113 11.14 4.96 11.60
N TRP A 114 11.07 4.86 10.27
CA TRP A 114 11.28 3.61 9.56
C TRP A 114 12.76 3.19 9.59
N LYS A 115 12.99 1.88 9.58
CA LYS A 115 14.35 1.32 9.51
C LYS A 115 15.11 1.93 8.34
N GLU A 116 16.29 2.46 8.62
CA GLU A 116 17.21 3.04 7.62
C GLU A 116 16.50 4.02 6.63
N HIS A 117 15.63 4.90 7.15
CA HIS A 117 14.83 5.79 6.31
C HIS A 117 15.69 6.68 5.37
N GLU A 118 16.86 7.12 5.82
CA GLU A 118 17.80 7.88 4.96
C GLU A 118 18.29 7.03 3.77
N ARG A 119 18.64 5.78 4.01
CA ARG A 119 19.02 4.85 2.94
C ARG A 119 17.85 4.57 2.00
N LEU A 120 16.63 4.40 2.52
CA LEU A 120 15.44 4.22 1.69
C LEU A 120 15.27 5.38 0.70
N ARG A 121 15.48 6.63 1.14
CA ARG A 121 15.40 7.85 0.30
C ARG A 121 16.46 7.90 -0.81
N THR A 122 17.57 7.20 -0.68
CA THR A 122 18.59 7.08 -1.76
C THR A 122 18.21 6.00 -2.78
N LEU A 123 17.34 5.07 -2.41
CA LEU A 123 16.97 3.93 -3.25
C LEU A 123 15.70 4.17 -4.08
N CYS A 124 14.83 5.11 -3.69
CA CYS A 124 13.55 5.33 -4.34
C CYS A 124 13.08 6.79 -4.24
N THR A 125 12.06 7.12 -5.03
CA THR A 125 11.24 8.32 -4.82
C THR A 125 10.03 7.93 -3.97
N VAL A 126 9.68 8.74 -2.96
CA VAL A 126 8.47 8.53 -2.15
C VAL A 126 7.29 9.21 -2.83
N ALA A 127 6.28 8.44 -3.23
CA ALA A 127 5.04 8.92 -3.81
C ALA A 127 3.97 9.08 -2.72
N VAL A 128 3.71 10.31 -2.31
CA VAL A 128 2.75 10.63 -1.24
C VAL A 128 1.38 10.87 -1.85
N VAL A 129 0.43 9.98 -1.61
CA VAL A 129 -0.94 10.08 -2.11
C VAL A 129 -1.82 10.78 -1.08
N SER A 130 -2.44 11.90 -1.48
CA SER A 130 -3.34 12.67 -0.63
C SER A 130 -4.63 11.91 -0.33
N ARG A 131 -5.16 12.10 0.89
CA ARG A 131 -6.50 11.61 1.26
C ARG A 131 -7.58 12.66 0.95
N PRO A 132 -8.87 12.23 0.83
CA PRO A 132 -9.98 13.16 0.64
C PRO A 132 -10.03 14.22 1.73
N GLY A 133 -10.12 15.50 1.33
CA GLY A 133 -10.21 16.63 2.25
C GLY A 133 -8.88 17.17 2.78
N GLU A 134 -7.76 16.54 2.44
CA GLU A 134 -6.43 17.09 2.74
C GLU A 134 -6.00 18.09 1.67
N ARG A 135 -5.44 19.21 2.10
CA ARG A 135 -4.84 20.16 1.16
C ARG A 135 -3.53 19.58 0.62
N PRO A 136 -3.23 19.74 -0.68
CA PRO A 136 -1.94 19.38 -1.24
C PRO A 136 -0.82 20.03 -0.42
N GLY A 137 0.14 19.22 0.01
CA GLY A 137 1.27 19.72 0.79
C GLY A 137 1.01 19.95 2.29
N ALA A 138 -0.15 19.57 2.84
CA ALA A 138 -0.43 19.73 4.27
C ALA A 138 0.51 18.93 5.19
N GLY A 139 1.27 17.98 4.65
CA GLY A 139 2.33 17.25 5.37
C GLY A 139 3.73 17.85 5.25
N THR A 140 3.90 18.93 4.44
CA THR A 140 5.15 19.71 4.39
C THR A 140 4.84 21.11 4.86
N ALA A 141 5.41 21.54 5.98
CA ALA A 141 5.25 22.88 6.55
C ALA A 141 5.78 24.02 5.66
N SER A 142 6.18 23.74 4.43
CA SER A 142 6.52 24.72 3.40
C SER A 142 6.26 24.09 2.03
N GLY A 143 5.62 24.80 1.12
CA GLY A 143 5.36 24.38 -0.26
C GLY A 143 6.61 24.21 -1.14
N ALA A 144 7.77 23.90 -0.55
CA ALA A 144 9.00 23.60 -1.21
C ALA A 144 9.04 22.11 -1.58
N ALA A 145 9.39 21.81 -2.83
CA ALA A 145 9.61 20.44 -3.30
C ALA A 145 10.69 19.76 -2.45
N THR A 146 10.32 18.69 -1.74
CA THR A 146 11.28 17.89 -0.98
C THR A 146 11.99 16.95 -1.95
N PRO A 147 13.31 17.01 -2.10
CA PRO A 147 14.04 16.10 -2.98
C PRO A 147 13.69 14.64 -2.67
N GLY A 148 13.42 13.84 -3.72
CA GLY A 148 13.04 12.43 -3.57
C GLY A 148 11.59 12.20 -3.10
N VAL A 149 10.74 13.23 -3.06
CA VAL A 149 9.31 13.12 -2.75
C VAL A 149 8.48 13.66 -3.91
N ALA A 150 7.50 12.88 -4.34
CA ALA A 150 6.49 13.25 -5.33
C ALA A 150 5.11 13.27 -4.66
N HIS A 151 4.39 14.37 -4.77
CA HIS A 151 3.01 14.46 -4.28
C HIS A 151 2.04 14.04 -5.39
N VAL A 152 1.14 13.12 -5.05
CA VAL A 152 0.14 12.58 -5.95
C VAL A 152 -1.24 13.05 -5.50
N GLU A 153 -1.89 13.80 -6.38
CA GLU A 153 -3.26 14.26 -6.18
C GLU A 153 -4.24 13.38 -6.96
N GLY A 154 -5.47 13.35 -6.53
CA GLY A 154 -6.53 12.62 -7.22
C GLY A 154 -7.72 12.33 -6.32
N PRO A 155 -8.80 11.80 -6.89
CA PRO A 155 -9.96 11.43 -6.10
C PRO A 155 -9.58 10.33 -5.11
N GLY A 156 -9.73 10.60 -3.83
CA GLY A 156 -9.52 9.62 -2.77
C GLY A 156 -10.84 9.05 -2.26
N LEU A 157 -10.77 7.91 -1.59
CA LEU A 157 -11.91 7.28 -0.92
C LEU A 157 -11.65 7.20 0.59
N ALA A 158 -12.55 7.74 1.39
CA ALA A 158 -12.47 7.69 2.85
C ALA A 158 -12.88 6.31 3.38
N ILE A 159 -12.04 5.29 3.11
CA ILE A 159 -12.25 3.90 3.51
C ILE A 159 -11.07 3.47 4.39
N SER A 160 -11.35 2.78 5.49
CA SER A 160 -10.31 2.19 6.34
C SER A 160 -10.55 0.70 6.57
N ALA A 161 -9.47 -0.06 6.65
CA ALA A 161 -9.53 -1.50 6.93
C ALA A 161 -10.17 -1.80 8.29
N SER A 162 -9.92 -0.97 9.31
CA SER A 162 -10.52 -1.10 10.64
C SER A 162 -12.05 -0.96 10.60
N ALA A 163 -12.57 0.02 9.83
CA ALA A 163 -14.00 0.19 9.65
C ALA A 163 -14.63 -1.00 8.91
N ILE A 164 -13.92 -1.59 7.93
CA ILE A 164 -14.37 -2.79 7.22
C ILE A 164 -14.47 -3.97 8.20
N ARG A 165 -13.42 -4.23 8.99
CA ARG A 165 -13.43 -5.32 9.98
C ARG A 165 -14.56 -5.16 11.01
N GLU A 166 -14.80 -3.94 11.47
CA GLU A 166 -15.90 -3.65 12.39
C GLU A 166 -17.27 -3.91 11.76
N ARG A 167 -17.47 -3.55 10.49
CA ARG A 167 -18.71 -3.87 9.77
C ARG A 167 -18.94 -5.38 9.66
N VAL A 168 -17.88 -6.17 9.41
CA VAL A 168 -18.00 -7.64 9.37
C VAL A 168 -18.44 -8.19 10.73
N ARG A 169 -17.82 -7.75 11.85
CA ARG A 169 -18.24 -8.15 13.21
C ARG A 169 -19.69 -7.84 13.49
N GLN A 170 -20.15 -6.69 12.99
CA GLN A 170 -21.54 -6.25 13.11
C GLN A 170 -22.48 -6.89 12.07
N ARG A 171 -22.00 -7.86 11.28
CA ARG A 171 -22.75 -8.51 10.18
C ARG A 171 -23.33 -7.51 9.16
N ARG A 172 -22.67 -6.37 8.96
CA ARG A 172 -23.03 -5.35 7.97
C ARG A 172 -22.30 -5.61 6.66
N SER A 173 -22.94 -5.23 5.55
CA SER A 173 -22.35 -5.34 4.21
C SER A 173 -21.05 -4.55 4.08
N VAL A 174 -20.05 -5.15 3.43
CA VAL A 174 -18.79 -4.50 3.00
C VAL A 174 -18.73 -4.26 1.50
N ARG A 175 -19.84 -4.50 0.78
CA ARG A 175 -19.94 -4.22 -0.66
C ARG A 175 -19.61 -2.75 -0.93
N TYR A 176 -18.94 -2.51 -2.06
CA TYR A 176 -18.48 -1.19 -2.50
C TYR A 176 -17.44 -0.51 -1.57
N LEU A 177 -16.96 -1.22 -0.55
CA LEU A 177 -15.78 -0.84 0.24
C LEU A 177 -14.56 -1.65 -0.18
N VAL A 178 -14.80 -2.90 -0.57
CA VAL A 178 -13.80 -3.82 -1.15
C VAL A 178 -14.29 -4.33 -2.50
N PRO A 179 -13.42 -4.84 -3.37
CA PRO A 179 -13.83 -5.60 -4.56
C PRO A 179 -14.70 -6.80 -4.19
N ASP A 180 -15.66 -7.18 -5.06
CA ASP A 180 -16.60 -8.28 -4.79
C ASP A 180 -15.89 -9.60 -4.46
N ALA A 181 -14.83 -9.95 -5.20
CA ALA A 181 -14.02 -11.14 -4.92
C ALA A 181 -13.38 -11.14 -3.53
N VAL A 182 -13.00 -9.96 -3.00
CA VAL A 182 -12.49 -9.81 -1.63
C VAL A 182 -13.60 -9.98 -0.61
N ALA A 183 -14.79 -9.41 -0.87
CA ALA A 183 -15.96 -9.59 0.01
C ALA A 183 -16.37 -11.07 0.12
N GLU A 184 -16.37 -11.78 -1.01
CA GLU A 184 -16.65 -13.22 -1.07
C GLU A 184 -15.59 -14.04 -0.32
N TYR A 185 -14.30 -13.69 -0.48
CA TYR A 185 -13.21 -14.34 0.23
C TYR A 185 -13.35 -14.17 1.76
N ILE A 186 -13.62 -12.94 2.23
CA ILE A 186 -13.86 -12.65 3.65
C ILE A 186 -14.98 -13.53 4.20
N ALA A 187 -16.10 -13.61 3.47
CA ALA A 187 -17.26 -14.39 3.88
C ALA A 187 -16.95 -15.90 3.90
N LYS A 188 -16.34 -16.43 2.84
CA LYS A 188 -16.01 -17.86 2.69
C LYS A 188 -15.00 -18.33 3.73
N ARG A 189 -14.04 -17.49 4.10
CA ARG A 189 -12.99 -17.79 5.09
C ARG A 189 -13.38 -17.42 6.52
N ALA A 190 -14.59 -16.88 6.72
CA ALA A 190 -15.08 -16.38 8.01
C ALA A 190 -14.10 -15.42 8.70
N LEU A 191 -13.42 -14.53 7.91
CA LEU A 191 -12.46 -13.58 8.45
C LEU A 191 -13.19 -12.45 9.19
N TYR A 192 -12.57 -11.95 10.25
CA TYR A 192 -13.02 -10.77 11.03
C TYR A 192 -14.35 -10.94 11.78
N GLN A 193 -14.82 -12.17 11.99
CA GLN A 193 -16.06 -12.46 12.72
C GLN A 193 -15.84 -12.47 14.23
#